data_da709323c6e8d6061ffa1e3d151ca18b
#
_entry.id   da709323c6e8d6061ffa1e3d151ca18b
#
_cell.length_a   1.000
_cell.length_b   1.000
_cell.length_c   1.000
_cell.angle_alpha   90.00
_cell.angle_beta   90.00
_cell.angle_gamma   90.00
#
_symmetry.space_group_name_H-M   'P 1'
#
loop_
_entity.id
_entity.type
_entity.pdbx_description
1 polymer ?
#
loop_
_entity_poly.entity_id
_entity_poly.type
_entity_poly.pdbx_seq_one_letter_code
_entity_poly.pdbx_strand_id
1 'polypeptide(L)'
;MTELNYATWLTVAGICALGAMSPGPSLAVVLRHALKGGRRNGSITAISHGLGIGLYALLCISGLAVLITTHENIYRGFQLAGAIYLVWLGIGGLRSKPAESEQLSEPGILATGLNPARDGFLIVFLNPKVAVFFIALFSQVISPETSWPERSLYAGIAWFIDTAWYLIVAFMVTHQRWLGTLQKHSVWLDRVFGIVLIMLAGRLFLETFN
;
A
#
# COMPACT_ATOMS: atom_id res chain seq x y z
N MET A 1 23.19 20.75 -6.34
CA MET A 1 22.11 20.28 -7.25
C MET A 1 22.08 18.79 -7.07
N THR A 2 21.11 18.28 -6.29
CA THR A 2 20.91 16.86 -6.08
C THR A 2 20.58 16.24 -7.43
N GLU A 3 21.44 15.34 -7.92
CA GLU A 3 21.10 14.53 -9.09
C GLU A 3 19.77 13.84 -8.78
N LEU A 4 18.78 14.14 -9.62
CA LEU A 4 17.44 13.57 -9.54
C LEU A 4 17.58 12.04 -9.62
N ASN A 5 17.41 11.36 -8.50
CA ASN A 5 17.62 9.91 -8.43
C ASN A 5 16.42 9.17 -9.02
N TYR A 6 16.30 9.23 -10.37
CA TYR A 6 15.23 8.56 -11.11
C TYR A 6 15.08 7.07 -10.77
N ALA A 7 16.20 6.42 -10.44
CA ALA A 7 16.18 5.00 -10.06
C ALA A 7 15.38 4.79 -8.76
N THR A 8 15.56 5.66 -7.77
CA THR A 8 14.79 5.59 -6.52
C THR A 8 13.30 5.87 -6.76
N TRP A 9 12.96 6.85 -7.60
CA TRP A 9 11.57 7.15 -7.92
C TRP A 9 10.87 5.99 -8.63
N LEU A 10 11.53 5.37 -9.61
CA LEU A 10 11.01 4.19 -10.30
C LEU A 10 10.87 3.00 -9.35
N THR A 11 11.81 2.84 -8.42
CA THR A 11 11.73 1.79 -7.40
C THR A 11 10.52 2.01 -6.49
N VAL A 12 10.35 3.22 -5.95
CA VAL A 12 9.18 3.58 -5.11
C VAL A 12 7.89 3.38 -5.90
N ALA A 13 7.83 3.83 -7.16
CA ALA A 13 6.66 3.67 -8.01
C ALA A 13 6.33 2.18 -8.24
N GLY A 14 7.31 1.38 -8.59
CA GLY A 14 7.12 -0.07 -8.81
C GLY A 14 6.64 -0.80 -7.56
N ILE A 15 7.22 -0.48 -6.40
CA ILE A 15 6.82 -1.08 -5.13
C ILE A 15 5.41 -0.63 -4.71
N CYS A 16 5.07 0.65 -4.87
CA CYS A 16 3.72 1.16 -4.62
C CYS A 16 2.69 0.51 -5.55
N ALA A 17 3.02 0.32 -6.85
CA ALA A 17 2.14 -0.36 -7.79
C ALA A 17 1.86 -1.81 -7.35
N LEU A 18 2.89 -2.57 -7.02
CA LEU A 18 2.73 -3.93 -6.51
C LEU A 18 1.91 -3.97 -5.20
N GLY A 19 2.15 -3.02 -4.30
CA GLY A 19 1.40 -2.88 -3.05
C GLY A 19 -0.10 -2.62 -3.28
N ALA A 20 -0.43 -1.69 -4.19
CA ALA A 20 -1.80 -1.38 -4.55
C ALA A 20 -2.51 -2.55 -5.26
N MET A 21 -1.77 -3.29 -6.10
CA MET A 21 -2.30 -4.45 -6.84
C MET A 21 -2.48 -5.69 -5.97
N SER A 22 -1.79 -5.79 -4.85
CA SER A 22 -1.89 -6.93 -3.94
C SER A 22 -3.25 -6.97 -3.24
N PRO A 23 -3.99 -8.08 -3.33
CA PRO A 23 -5.30 -8.23 -2.69
C PRO A 23 -5.25 -7.97 -1.17
N GLY A 24 -6.32 -7.36 -0.68
CA GLY A 24 -6.41 -7.04 0.75
C GLY A 24 -7.65 -6.22 1.11
N PRO A 25 -7.76 -5.77 2.36
CA PRO A 25 -8.93 -5.03 2.84
C PRO A 25 -9.26 -3.79 2.02
N SER A 26 -8.28 -3.05 1.54
CA SER A 26 -8.48 -1.87 0.69
C SER A 26 -9.18 -2.22 -0.63
N LEU A 27 -8.69 -3.27 -1.32
CA LEU A 27 -9.32 -3.76 -2.55
C LEU A 27 -10.76 -4.21 -2.28
N ALA A 28 -11.00 -4.95 -1.19
CA ALA A 28 -12.33 -5.44 -0.84
C ALA A 28 -13.34 -4.30 -0.64
N VAL A 29 -12.95 -3.19 -0.01
CA VAL A 29 -13.80 -2.02 0.19
C VAL A 29 -14.15 -1.37 -1.15
N VAL A 30 -13.18 -1.17 -2.04
CA VAL A 30 -13.41 -0.58 -3.37
C VAL A 30 -14.34 -1.48 -4.21
N LEU A 31 -14.07 -2.80 -4.24
CA LEU A 31 -14.88 -3.77 -4.94
C LEU A 31 -16.33 -3.77 -4.44
N ARG A 32 -16.52 -3.78 -3.12
CA ARG A 32 -17.84 -3.75 -2.50
C ARG A 32 -18.67 -2.54 -2.93
N HIS A 33 -18.09 -1.35 -2.91
CA HIS A 33 -18.79 -0.13 -3.31
C HIS A 33 -19.02 -0.08 -4.82
N ALA A 34 -18.09 -0.57 -5.63
CA ALA A 34 -18.24 -0.66 -7.08
C ALA A 34 -19.33 -1.67 -7.49
N LEU A 35 -19.40 -2.82 -6.84
CA LEU A 35 -20.40 -3.86 -7.12
C LEU A 35 -21.80 -3.46 -6.64
N LYS A 36 -21.93 -2.84 -5.45
CA LYS A 36 -23.23 -2.45 -4.88
C LYS A 36 -23.78 -1.13 -5.43
N GLY A 37 -22.91 -0.15 -5.65
CA GLY A 37 -23.30 1.21 -6.04
C GLY A 37 -22.76 1.67 -7.39
N GLY A 38 -22.28 0.73 -8.21
CA GLY A 38 -21.77 0.99 -9.54
C GLY A 38 -20.47 1.79 -9.58
N ARG A 39 -20.08 2.19 -10.79
CA ARG A 39 -18.83 2.92 -11.05
C ARG A 39 -18.68 4.18 -10.21
N ARG A 40 -19.77 4.91 -10.00
CA ARG A 40 -19.73 6.17 -9.24
C ARG A 40 -19.27 5.93 -7.81
N ASN A 41 -19.86 4.98 -7.10
CA ASN A 41 -19.48 4.70 -5.71
C ASN A 41 -18.09 4.08 -5.63
N GLY A 42 -17.73 3.20 -6.56
CA GLY A 42 -16.37 2.66 -6.67
C GLY A 42 -15.34 3.75 -6.89
N SER A 43 -15.59 4.72 -7.78
CA SER A 43 -14.67 5.83 -8.04
C SER A 43 -14.55 6.78 -6.84
N ILE A 44 -15.66 7.08 -6.14
CA ILE A 44 -15.62 7.89 -4.92
C ILE A 44 -14.75 7.19 -3.86
N THR A 45 -14.94 5.88 -3.68
CA THR A 45 -14.13 5.08 -2.75
C THR A 45 -12.65 5.09 -3.14
N ALA A 46 -12.34 4.91 -4.43
CA ALA A 46 -10.97 4.90 -4.95
C ALA A 46 -10.25 6.25 -4.72
N ILE A 47 -10.91 7.36 -5.06
CA ILE A 47 -10.34 8.71 -4.88
C ILE A 47 -10.13 9.00 -3.40
N SER A 48 -11.11 8.67 -2.57
CA SER A 48 -11.05 8.90 -1.13
C SER A 48 -9.98 8.03 -0.47
N HIS A 49 -9.82 6.77 -0.90
CA HIS A 49 -8.72 5.89 -0.50
C HIS A 49 -7.37 6.50 -0.85
N GLY A 50 -7.19 6.93 -2.11
CA GLY A 50 -5.97 7.58 -2.55
C GLY A 50 -5.62 8.84 -1.74
N LEU A 51 -6.61 9.70 -1.42
CA LEU A 51 -6.39 10.84 -0.52
C LEU A 51 -5.90 10.38 0.86
N GLY A 52 -6.48 9.30 1.39
CA GLY A 52 -6.01 8.67 2.63
C GLY A 52 -4.56 8.18 2.51
N ILE A 53 -4.21 7.53 1.41
CA ILE A 53 -2.84 7.07 1.11
C ILE A 53 -1.85 8.23 1.04
N GLY A 54 -2.19 9.31 0.31
CA GLY A 54 -1.34 10.48 0.22
C GLY A 54 -1.07 11.12 1.58
N LEU A 55 -2.12 11.30 2.38
CA LEU A 55 -1.99 11.83 3.73
C LEU A 55 -1.18 10.88 4.62
N TYR A 56 -1.46 9.58 4.57
CA TYR A 56 -0.74 8.57 5.36
C TYR A 56 0.75 8.54 5.00
N ALA A 57 1.08 8.59 3.70
CA ALA A 57 2.44 8.65 3.22
C ALA A 57 3.18 9.89 3.73
N LEU A 58 2.56 11.07 3.64
CA LEU A 58 3.14 12.32 4.18
C LEU A 58 3.40 12.24 5.69
N LEU A 59 2.44 11.70 6.45
CA LEU A 59 2.60 11.53 7.91
C LEU A 59 3.72 10.54 8.24
N CYS A 60 3.78 9.42 7.51
CA CYS A 60 4.82 8.40 7.69
C CYS A 60 6.21 8.97 7.38
N ILE A 61 6.38 9.63 6.24
CA ILE A 61 7.64 10.25 5.82
C ILE A 61 8.09 11.30 6.82
N SER A 62 7.17 12.17 7.26
CA SER A 62 7.48 13.24 8.23
C SER A 62 7.85 12.66 9.60
N GLY A 63 7.13 11.64 10.06
CA GLY A 63 7.41 10.95 11.32
C GLY A 63 8.76 10.24 11.31
N LEU A 64 9.07 9.51 10.24
CA LEU A 64 10.37 8.85 10.05
C LEU A 64 11.51 9.87 10.05
N ALA A 65 11.37 10.97 9.32
CA ALA A 65 12.40 12.00 9.26
C ALA A 65 12.70 12.61 10.65
N VAL A 66 11.69 12.77 11.51
CA VAL A 66 11.89 13.21 12.90
C VAL A 66 12.58 12.13 13.73
N LEU A 67 12.14 10.88 13.63
CA LEU A 67 12.71 9.76 14.39
C LEU A 67 14.19 9.52 14.08
N ILE A 68 14.58 9.61 12.80
CA ILE A 68 15.98 9.45 12.39
C ILE A 68 16.87 10.48 13.08
N THR A 69 16.40 11.74 13.21
CA THR A 69 17.21 12.83 13.74
C THR A 69 17.17 12.95 15.26
N THR A 70 16.10 12.50 15.91
CA THR A 70 15.90 12.70 17.36
C THR A 70 16.08 11.44 18.19
N HIS A 71 15.74 10.27 17.64
CA HIS A 71 15.70 9.00 18.37
C HIS A 71 16.14 7.82 17.50
N GLU A 72 17.41 7.78 17.13
CA GLU A 72 17.97 6.77 16.24
C GLU A 72 17.70 5.32 16.70
N ASN A 73 17.79 5.02 17.98
CA ASN A 73 17.52 3.69 18.54
C ASN A 73 16.05 3.27 18.35
N ILE A 74 15.11 4.23 18.50
CA ILE A 74 13.68 3.99 18.26
C ILE A 74 13.46 3.74 16.77
N TYR A 75 14.10 4.54 15.92
CA TYR A 75 14.03 4.33 14.46
C TYR A 75 14.54 2.94 14.05
N ARG A 76 15.69 2.51 14.56
CA ARG A 76 16.23 1.15 14.33
C ARG A 76 15.27 0.06 14.81
N GLY A 77 14.63 0.26 15.96
CA GLY A 77 13.57 -0.62 16.46
C GLY A 77 12.39 -0.75 15.49
N PHE A 78 11.92 0.37 14.93
CA PHE A 78 10.87 0.38 13.91
C PHE A 78 11.31 -0.31 12.60
N GLN A 79 12.57 -0.12 12.18
CA GLN A 79 13.12 -0.81 11.01
C GLN A 79 13.11 -2.34 11.21
N LEU A 80 13.59 -2.83 12.35
CA LEU A 80 13.62 -4.26 12.65
C LEU A 80 12.21 -4.86 12.74
N ALA A 81 11.31 -4.20 13.47
CA ALA A 81 9.91 -4.63 13.58
C ALA A 81 9.24 -4.64 12.19
N GLY A 82 9.49 -3.61 11.39
CA GLY A 82 9.02 -3.52 10.01
C GLY A 82 9.56 -4.64 9.12
N ALA A 83 10.87 -4.93 9.21
CA ALA A 83 11.49 -6.02 8.47
C ALA A 83 10.87 -7.40 8.81
N ILE A 84 10.71 -7.69 10.09
CA ILE A 84 10.07 -8.94 10.56
C ILE A 84 8.65 -9.06 10.01
N TYR A 85 7.88 -7.98 10.09
CA TYR A 85 6.50 -7.96 9.59
C TYR A 85 6.43 -8.09 8.05
N LEU A 86 7.37 -7.47 7.32
CA LEU A 86 7.45 -7.64 5.87
C LEU A 86 7.76 -9.10 5.47
N VAL A 87 8.64 -9.77 6.22
CA VAL A 87 8.90 -11.22 6.02
C VAL A 87 7.62 -12.01 6.25
N TRP A 88 6.91 -11.73 7.35
CA TRP A 88 5.65 -12.41 7.67
C TRP A 88 4.59 -12.20 6.57
N LEU A 89 4.39 -10.96 6.11
CA LEU A 89 3.49 -10.65 4.99
C LEU A 89 3.95 -11.30 3.68
N GLY A 90 5.26 -11.27 3.43
CA GLY A 90 5.85 -11.84 2.22
C GLY A 90 5.65 -13.36 2.15
N ILE A 91 5.86 -14.07 3.27
CA ILE A 91 5.57 -15.49 3.39
C ILE A 91 4.06 -15.75 3.19
N GLY A 92 3.20 -14.91 3.76
CA GLY A 92 1.75 -14.95 3.53
C GLY A 92 1.41 -14.86 2.04
N GLY A 93 1.99 -13.90 1.33
CA GLY A 93 1.82 -13.74 -0.11
C GLY A 93 2.30 -14.94 -0.92
N LEU A 94 3.45 -15.53 -0.57
CA LEU A 94 3.98 -16.73 -1.22
C LEU A 94 3.06 -17.95 -1.03
N ARG A 95 2.39 -18.04 0.11
CA ARG A 95 1.45 -19.11 0.48
C ARG A 95 0.02 -18.85 0.02
N SER A 96 -0.23 -17.72 -0.66
CA SER A 96 -1.55 -17.36 -1.15
C SER A 96 -2.15 -18.48 -2.00
N LYS A 97 -3.41 -18.80 -1.71
CA LYS A 97 -4.23 -19.75 -2.45
C LYS A 97 -5.26 -18.98 -3.28
N PRO A 98 -5.82 -19.58 -4.35
CA PRO A 98 -6.93 -18.98 -5.06
C PRO A 98 -8.02 -18.59 -4.06
N ALA A 99 -8.42 -17.31 -4.07
CA ALA A 99 -9.50 -16.84 -3.20
C ALA A 99 -10.78 -17.59 -3.60
N GLU A 100 -11.31 -18.39 -2.70
CA GLU A 100 -12.69 -18.81 -2.79
C GLU A 100 -13.55 -17.55 -2.68
N SER A 101 -14.62 -17.50 -3.47
CA SER A 101 -15.50 -16.32 -3.62
C SER A 101 -16.05 -15.74 -2.30
N GLU A 102 -15.93 -16.46 -1.21
CA GLU A 102 -16.34 -16.06 0.14
C GLU A 102 -15.40 -15.04 0.80
N GLN A 103 -14.09 -15.01 0.49
CA GLN A 103 -13.15 -14.07 1.16
C GLN A 103 -13.35 -12.61 0.73
N LEU A 104 -13.99 -12.36 -0.41
CA LEU A 104 -14.42 -11.01 -0.80
C LEU A 104 -15.72 -10.57 -0.08
N SER A 105 -16.35 -11.49 0.66
CA SER A 105 -17.63 -11.29 1.35
C SER A 105 -17.49 -11.16 2.86
N GLU A 106 -16.30 -11.39 3.44
CA GLU A 106 -16.09 -11.16 4.88
C GLU A 106 -16.41 -9.70 5.22
N PRO A 107 -17.29 -9.46 6.21
CA PRO A 107 -17.57 -8.10 6.68
C PRO A 107 -16.33 -7.61 7.43
N GLY A 108 -15.41 -6.98 6.68
CA GLY A 108 -14.29 -6.26 7.28
C GLY A 108 -14.79 -5.17 8.24
N ILE A 109 -13.91 -4.69 9.09
CA ILE A 109 -14.09 -3.75 10.22
C ILE A 109 -15.00 -2.52 9.91
N LEU A 110 -15.32 -2.24 8.63
CA LEU A 110 -16.19 -1.15 8.18
C LEU A 110 -17.50 -1.66 7.53
N ALA A 111 -18.00 -2.82 7.93
CA ALA A 111 -19.18 -3.48 7.32
C ALA A 111 -20.50 -2.67 7.41
N THR A 112 -20.57 -1.60 8.16
CA THR A 112 -21.79 -0.81 8.42
C THR A 112 -21.94 0.44 7.55
N GLY A 113 -20.90 0.82 6.77
CA GLY A 113 -20.91 2.09 6.05
C GLY A 113 -21.57 2.00 4.68
N LEU A 114 -22.59 2.83 4.44
CA LEU A 114 -23.14 3.13 3.12
C LEU A 114 -22.43 4.32 2.45
N ASN A 115 -21.35 4.84 3.06
CA ASN A 115 -20.65 6.03 2.59
C ASN A 115 -19.32 5.67 1.90
N PRO A 116 -19.29 5.68 0.54
CA PRO A 116 -18.11 5.31 -0.22
C PRO A 116 -16.85 6.13 0.11
N ALA A 117 -17.02 7.44 0.36
CA ALA A 117 -15.91 8.33 0.65
C ALA A 117 -15.32 8.05 2.04
N ARG A 118 -16.15 7.91 3.06
CA ARG A 118 -15.73 7.61 4.42
C ARG A 118 -15.01 6.26 4.49
N ASP A 119 -15.63 5.23 3.90
CA ASP A 119 -15.09 3.87 3.97
C ASP A 119 -13.76 3.76 3.24
N GLY A 120 -13.64 4.40 2.06
CA GLY A 120 -12.40 4.47 1.30
C GLY A 120 -11.28 5.17 2.07
N PHE A 121 -11.57 6.29 2.72
CA PHE A 121 -10.58 7.03 3.49
C PHE A 121 -10.14 6.28 4.75
N LEU A 122 -11.10 5.80 5.55
CA LEU A 122 -10.80 5.20 6.84
C LEU A 122 -10.09 3.86 6.74
N ILE A 123 -10.36 3.05 5.69
CA ILE A 123 -9.70 1.76 5.55
C ILE A 123 -8.17 1.88 5.46
N VAL A 124 -7.65 3.00 4.96
CA VAL A 124 -6.20 3.25 4.89
C VAL A 124 -5.59 3.23 6.29
N PHE A 125 -6.20 3.93 7.24
CA PHE A 125 -5.70 4.04 8.61
C PHE A 125 -5.96 2.80 9.46
N LEU A 126 -6.98 2.03 9.09
CA LEU A 126 -7.36 0.79 9.80
C LEU A 126 -6.67 -0.45 9.22
N ASN A 127 -5.95 -0.31 8.11
CA ASN A 127 -5.27 -1.42 7.44
C ASN A 127 -3.82 -1.54 7.92
N PRO A 128 -3.48 -2.53 8.77
CA PRO A 128 -2.12 -2.69 9.27
C PRO A 128 -1.10 -2.98 8.16
N LYS A 129 -1.57 -3.58 7.03
CA LYS A 129 -0.72 -3.81 5.86
C LYS A 129 -0.20 -2.49 5.28
N VAL A 130 -1.05 -1.46 5.18
CA VAL A 130 -0.66 -0.13 4.69
C VAL A 130 0.35 0.51 5.63
N ALA A 131 0.09 0.44 6.94
CA ALA A 131 0.94 1.05 7.96
C ALA A 131 2.38 0.53 7.87
N VAL A 132 2.53 -0.79 7.97
CA VAL A 132 3.88 -1.39 8.00
C VAL A 132 4.56 -1.34 6.65
N PHE A 133 3.79 -1.47 5.56
CA PHE A 133 4.31 -1.31 4.20
C PHE A 133 4.97 0.06 4.00
N PHE A 134 4.32 1.15 4.38
CA PHE A 134 4.89 2.49 4.22
C PHE A 134 6.04 2.77 5.17
N ILE A 135 5.98 2.31 6.42
CA ILE A 135 7.12 2.43 7.34
C ILE A 135 8.35 1.76 6.71
N ALA A 136 8.20 0.53 6.24
CA ALA A 136 9.32 -0.22 5.67
C ALA A 136 9.80 0.33 4.32
N LEU A 137 8.90 0.79 3.45
CA LEU A 137 9.27 1.41 2.18
C LEU A 137 10.03 2.71 2.40
N PHE A 138 9.45 3.61 3.20
CA PHE A 138 10.02 4.94 3.37
C PHE A 138 11.26 4.96 4.25
N SER A 139 11.43 4.00 5.18
CA SER A 139 12.68 3.88 5.94
C SER A 139 13.90 3.57 5.07
N GLN A 140 13.71 3.09 3.84
CA GLN A 140 14.79 2.82 2.89
C GLN A 140 15.14 3.99 1.96
N VAL A 141 14.26 4.98 1.85
CA VAL A 141 14.44 6.08 0.90
C VAL A 141 14.48 7.46 1.56
N ILE A 142 14.10 7.54 2.84
CA ILE A 142 14.15 8.79 3.61
C ILE A 142 15.42 8.82 4.44
N SER A 143 16.20 9.89 4.26
CA SER A 143 17.36 10.25 5.06
C SER A 143 17.17 11.64 5.68
N PRO A 144 18.04 12.06 6.63
CA PRO A 144 18.01 13.42 7.19
C PRO A 144 18.10 14.51 6.12
N GLU A 145 18.84 14.25 5.04
CA GLU A 145 19.08 15.18 3.94
C GLU A 145 17.95 15.22 2.92
N THR A 146 16.99 14.28 2.98
CA THR A 146 15.87 14.24 2.04
C THR A 146 15.05 15.52 2.12
N SER A 147 15.03 16.27 1.02
CA SER A 147 14.36 17.57 0.94
C SER A 147 12.83 17.46 0.97
N TRP A 148 12.15 18.53 1.37
CA TRP A 148 10.68 18.58 1.35
C TRP A 148 10.06 18.31 -0.05
N PRO A 149 10.60 18.84 -1.17
CA PRO A 149 10.11 18.49 -2.50
C PRO A 149 10.19 16.99 -2.78
N GLU A 150 11.28 16.32 -2.40
CA GLU A 150 11.43 14.87 -2.58
C GLU A 150 10.44 14.08 -1.72
N ARG A 151 10.25 14.47 -0.46
CA ARG A 151 9.24 13.87 0.43
C ARG A 151 7.85 13.97 -0.16
N SER A 152 7.50 15.15 -0.67
CA SER A 152 6.21 15.40 -1.31
C SER A 152 6.04 14.59 -2.60
N LEU A 153 7.13 14.41 -3.35
CA LEU A 153 7.12 13.60 -4.56
C LEU A 153 6.86 12.13 -4.25
N TYR A 154 7.52 11.54 -3.24
CA TYR A 154 7.27 10.15 -2.85
C TYR A 154 5.83 9.93 -2.40
N ALA A 155 5.28 10.84 -1.61
CA ALA A 155 3.88 10.78 -1.20
C ALA A 155 2.93 10.94 -2.41
N GLY A 156 3.28 11.84 -3.35
CA GLY A 156 2.54 12.04 -4.58
C GLY A 156 2.55 10.82 -5.50
N ILE A 157 3.68 10.13 -5.61
CA ILE A 157 3.80 8.86 -6.35
C ILE A 157 2.87 7.80 -5.73
N ALA A 158 2.91 7.64 -4.42
CA ALA A 158 2.07 6.68 -3.72
C ALA A 158 0.57 6.98 -3.93
N TRP A 159 0.18 8.25 -3.72
CA TRP A 159 -1.19 8.74 -3.94
C TRP A 159 -1.67 8.48 -5.36
N PHE A 160 -0.87 8.87 -6.37
CA PHE A 160 -1.25 8.77 -7.77
C PHE A 160 -1.42 7.33 -8.22
N ILE A 161 -0.45 6.47 -7.90
CA ILE A 161 -0.47 5.06 -8.30
C ILE A 161 -1.64 4.33 -7.66
N ASP A 162 -1.86 4.53 -6.37
CA ASP A 162 -2.96 3.91 -5.64
C ASP A 162 -4.32 4.36 -6.19
N THR A 163 -4.51 5.66 -6.36
CA THR A 163 -5.75 6.21 -6.93
C THR A 163 -6.01 5.69 -8.34
N ALA A 164 -4.99 5.70 -9.19
CA ALA A 164 -5.10 5.22 -10.57
C ALA A 164 -5.48 3.74 -10.62
N TRP A 165 -4.81 2.91 -9.81
CA TRP A 165 -5.12 1.49 -9.74
C TRP A 165 -6.55 1.23 -9.31
N TYR A 166 -7.00 1.82 -8.21
CA TYR A 166 -8.36 1.57 -7.71
C TYR A 166 -9.46 2.20 -8.57
N LEU A 167 -9.17 3.27 -9.30
CA LEU A 167 -10.08 3.77 -10.34
C LEU A 167 -10.21 2.74 -11.48
N ILE A 168 -9.09 2.18 -11.96
CA ILE A 168 -9.12 1.10 -12.96
C ILE A 168 -9.98 -0.05 -12.46
N VAL A 169 -9.76 -0.53 -11.23
CA VAL A 169 -10.56 -1.59 -10.62
C VAL A 169 -12.04 -1.22 -10.57
N ALA A 170 -12.38 -0.01 -10.12
CA ALA A 170 -13.78 0.44 -10.03
C ALA A 170 -14.49 0.47 -11.39
N PHE A 171 -13.77 0.84 -12.46
CA PHE A 171 -14.31 0.80 -13.82
C PHE A 171 -14.41 -0.61 -14.38
N MET A 172 -13.42 -1.46 -14.12
CA MET A 172 -13.35 -2.82 -14.69
C MET A 172 -14.36 -3.77 -14.05
N VAL A 173 -14.55 -3.69 -12.74
CA VAL A 173 -15.40 -4.61 -11.97
C VAL A 173 -16.89 -4.54 -12.34
N THR A 174 -17.33 -3.45 -12.93
CA THR A 174 -18.70 -3.36 -13.47
C THR A 174 -18.95 -4.30 -14.66
N HIS A 175 -17.91 -4.93 -15.20
CA HIS A 175 -18.00 -5.98 -16.22
C HIS A 175 -17.61 -7.33 -15.58
N GLN A 176 -18.56 -8.23 -15.42
CA GLN A 176 -18.35 -9.53 -14.74
C GLN A 176 -17.14 -10.34 -15.24
N ARG A 177 -16.77 -10.20 -16.53
CA ARG A 177 -15.61 -10.87 -17.10
C ARG A 177 -14.27 -10.48 -16.44
N TRP A 178 -14.15 -9.24 -15.97
CA TRP A 178 -12.92 -8.73 -15.38
C TRP A 178 -12.72 -9.17 -13.93
N LEU A 179 -13.79 -9.37 -13.19
CA LEU A 179 -13.72 -9.87 -11.83
C LEU A 179 -13.05 -11.26 -11.79
N GLY A 180 -13.46 -12.15 -12.67
CA GLY A 180 -12.83 -13.47 -12.80
C GLY A 180 -11.36 -13.42 -13.20
N THR A 181 -10.99 -12.48 -14.07
CA THR A 181 -9.58 -12.28 -14.46
C THR A 181 -8.76 -11.78 -13.29
N LEU A 182 -9.26 -10.80 -12.53
CA LEU A 182 -8.59 -10.28 -11.33
C LEU A 182 -8.39 -11.38 -10.28
N GLN A 183 -9.42 -12.19 -10.02
CA GLN A 183 -9.35 -13.33 -9.10
C GLN A 183 -8.33 -14.38 -9.57
N LYS A 184 -8.31 -14.70 -10.86
CA LYS A 184 -7.38 -15.69 -11.44
C LYS A 184 -5.92 -15.27 -11.29
N HIS A 185 -5.61 -13.96 -11.39
CA HIS A 185 -4.24 -13.45 -11.30
C HIS A 185 -3.88 -13.01 -9.87
N SER A 186 -4.82 -12.97 -8.93
CA SER A 186 -4.59 -12.51 -7.55
C SER A 186 -3.46 -13.27 -6.87
N VAL A 187 -3.43 -14.59 -7.00
CA VAL A 187 -2.38 -15.46 -6.41
C VAL A 187 -0.99 -15.13 -6.95
N TRP A 188 -0.88 -14.87 -8.26
CA TRP A 188 0.39 -14.50 -8.87
C TRP A 188 0.85 -13.13 -8.37
N LEU A 189 -0.06 -12.15 -8.31
CA LEU A 189 0.22 -10.82 -7.78
C LEU A 189 0.67 -10.88 -6.31
N ASP A 190 -0.02 -11.68 -5.48
CA ASP A 190 0.37 -11.87 -4.08
C ASP A 190 1.76 -12.50 -3.94
N ARG A 191 2.08 -13.48 -4.76
CA ARG A 191 3.41 -14.12 -4.74
C ARG A 191 4.51 -13.17 -5.16
N VAL A 192 4.31 -12.41 -6.25
CA VAL A 192 5.28 -11.39 -6.69
C VAL A 192 5.45 -10.33 -5.62
N PHE A 193 4.36 -9.84 -5.06
CA PHE A 193 4.40 -8.88 -3.96
C PHE A 193 5.12 -9.47 -2.74
N GLY A 194 4.84 -10.72 -2.39
CA GLY A 194 5.51 -11.44 -1.30
C GLY A 194 7.03 -11.51 -1.47
N ILE A 195 7.51 -11.81 -2.69
CA ILE A 195 8.95 -11.81 -3.01
C ILE A 195 9.54 -10.42 -2.80
N VAL A 196 8.89 -9.39 -3.32
CA VAL A 196 9.35 -7.99 -3.18
C VAL A 196 9.41 -7.58 -1.71
N LEU A 197 8.41 -7.94 -0.90
CA LEU A 197 8.43 -7.64 0.54
C LEU A 197 9.59 -8.33 1.27
N ILE A 198 9.91 -9.58 0.93
CA ILE A 198 11.04 -10.30 1.52
C ILE A 198 12.37 -9.67 1.10
N MET A 199 12.51 -9.26 -0.15
CA MET A 199 13.71 -8.54 -0.62
C MET A 199 13.89 -7.20 0.11
N LEU A 200 12.81 -6.44 0.28
CA LEU A 200 12.82 -5.18 1.05
C LEU A 200 13.21 -5.42 2.51
N ALA A 201 12.66 -6.47 3.13
CA ALA A 201 13.00 -6.84 4.50
C ALA A 201 14.48 -7.21 4.64
N GLY A 202 15.02 -7.98 3.69
CA GLY A 202 16.44 -8.35 3.67
C GLY A 202 17.35 -7.13 3.56
N ARG A 203 17.01 -6.19 2.67
CA ARG A 203 17.76 -4.94 2.53
C ARG A 203 17.71 -4.11 3.82
N LEU A 204 16.51 -3.94 4.39
CA LEU A 204 16.31 -3.19 5.63
C LEU A 204 17.11 -3.80 6.80
N PHE A 205 17.15 -5.14 6.87
CA PHE A 205 17.94 -5.84 7.87
C PHE A 205 19.45 -5.56 7.70
N LEU A 206 19.97 -5.63 6.48
CA LEU A 206 21.38 -5.32 6.22
C LEU A 206 21.74 -3.87 6.57
N GLU A 207 20.88 -2.90 6.25
CA GLU A 207 21.10 -1.49 6.55
C GLU A 207 21.06 -1.18 8.07
N THR A 208 20.34 -1.97 8.85
CA THR A 208 20.22 -1.77 10.31
C THR A 208 21.46 -2.23 11.08
N PHE A 209 22.23 -3.17 10.51
CA PHE A 209 23.43 -3.76 11.16
C PHE A 209 24.76 -3.29 10.56
N ASN A 210 24.74 -2.49 9.50
CA ASN A 210 25.92 -1.80 8.97
C ASN A 210 25.98 -0.34 9.41
#